data_71a1708f80b23d8cf1662f19e834e424
#
_entry.id   71a1708f80b23d8cf1662f19e834e424
#
_cell.length_a   1.000
_cell.length_b   1.000
_cell.length_c   1.000
_cell.angle_alpha   90.00
_cell.angle_beta   90.00
_cell.angle_gamma   90.00
#
_symmetry.space_group_name_H-M   'P 1'
#
loop_
_entity.id
_entity.type
_entity.pdbx_description
1 polymer ?
#
loop_
_entity_poly.entity_id
_entity_poly.type
_entity_poly.pdbx_seq_one_letter_code
_entity_poly.pdbx_strand_id
1 'polypeptide(L)'
;VPTLTAVGYAVVSSQPGRSDSQKRLMAIRSARMAAMRDLAEQIHGLKVDSSTTVIDLMVQNDTFRGVVSGTIRGARTVRINPTGSDTYEIVLEIDREMISYLIGTARGLV
;
A
#
# COMPACT_ATOMS: atom_id res chain seq x y z
N VAL A 1 1.72 7.76 -16.34
CA VAL A 1 1.94 7.23 -15.01
C VAL A 1 1.34 5.84 -14.92
N PRO A 2 2.13 4.83 -14.57
CA PRO A 2 1.62 3.46 -14.48
C PRO A 2 0.77 3.25 -13.23
N THR A 3 -0.08 2.22 -13.27
CA THR A 3 -0.76 1.70 -12.11
C THR A 3 0.28 1.11 -11.14
N LEU A 4 0.10 1.35 -9.84
CA LEU A 4 0.97 0.74 -8.82
C LEU A 4 0.30 -0.49 -8.23
N THR A 5 1.09 -1.55 -8.10
CA THR A 5 0.65 -2.82 -7.52
C THR A 5 1.58 -3.18 -6.37
N ALA A 6 1.02 -3.66 -5.28
CA ALA A 6 1.78 -4.09 -4.11
C ALA A 6 1.27 -5.43 -3.63
N VAL A 7 2.18 -6.22 -3.06
CA VAL A 7 1.88 -7.58 -2.62
C VAL A 7 2.32 -7.75 -1.17
N GLY A 8 1.50 -8.45 -0.39
CA GLY A 8 1.85 -8.82 0.97
C GLY A 8 1.49 -10.27 1.22
N TYR A 9 2.25 -10.90 2.12
CA TYR A 9 2.08 -12.30 2.50
C TYR A 9 1.98 -12.44 4.01
N ALA A 10 1.28 -13.46 4.46
CA ALA A 10 1.29 -13.83 5.87
C ALA A 10 1.08 -15.33 6.03
N VAL A 11 1.74 -15.90 7.02
CA VAL A 11 1.67 -17.32 7.36
C VAL A 11 0.55 -17.53 8.38
N VAL A 12 -0.39 -18.40 8.08
CA VAL A 12 -1.57 -18.66 8.93
C VAL A 12 -1.17 -19.20 10.30
N SER A 13 -0.32 -20.21 10.32
CA SER A 13 0.05 -20.90 11.57
C SER A 13 0.76 -19.99 12.58
N SER A 14 1.40 -18.91 12.12
CA SER A 14 2.09 -17.98 13.02
C SER A 14 1.18 -16.89 13.57
N GLN A 15 -0.09 -16.84 13.17
CA GLN A 15 -1.02 -15.80 13.62
C GLN A 15 -1.62 -16.13 14.98
N PRO A 16 -1.98 -15.10 15.78
CA PRO A 16 -2.73 -15.32 17.01
C PRO A 16 -4.16 -15.75 16.67
N GLY A 17 -4.74 -16.54 17.54
CA GLY A 17 -6.12 -16.99 17.39
C GLY A 17 -6.33 -18.34 18.07
N ARG A 18 -7.58 -18.62 18.38
CA ARG A 18 -7.99 -19.88 19.08
C ARG A 18 -8.45 -20.95 18.12
N SER A 19 -8.72 -20.58 16.87
CA SER A 19 -9.20 -21.52 15.86
C SER A 19 -8.49 -21.26 14.54
N ASP A 20 -8.55 -22.23 13.65
CA ASP A 20 -7.99 -22.09 12.30
C ASP A 20 -8.66 -20.95 11.55
N SER A 21 -9.98 -20.78 11.73
CA SER A 21 -10.72 -19.67 11.08
C SER A 21 -10.22 -18.30 11.55
N GLN A 22 -9.97 -18.15 12.86
CA GLN A 22 -9.44 -16.90 13.41
C GLN A 22 -8.03 -16.63 12.89
N LYS A 23 -7.20 -17.66 12.84
CA LYS A 23 -5.82 -17.52 12.32
C LYS A 23 -5.81 -17.12 10.85
N ARG A 24 -6.73 -17.69 10.04
CA ARG A 24 -6.85 -17.30 8.62
C ARG A 24 -7.26 -15.85 8.46
N LEU A 25 -8.24 -15.38 9.26
CA LEU A 25 -8.65 -13.98 9.23
C LEU A 25 -7.51 -13.04 9.62
N MET A 26 -6.75 -13.42 10.64
CA MET A 26 -5.58 -12.64 11.07
C MET A 26 -4.49 -12.63 10.01
N ALA A 27 -4.28 -13.75 9.32
CA ALA A 27 -3.32 -13.82 8.21
C ALA A 27 -3.71 -12.88 7.06
N ILE A 28 -4.99 -12.84 6.71
CA ILE A 28 -5.47 -11.92 5.67
C ILE A 28 -5.21 -10.47 6.07
N ARG A 29 -5.48 -10.10 7.33
CA ARG A 29 -5.20 -8.76 7.84
C ARG A 29 -3.71 -8.42 7.80
N SER A 30 -2.88 -9.36 8.25
CA SER A 30 -1.42 -9.18 8.25
C SER A 30 -0.87 -9.05 6.83
N ALA A 31 -1.36 -9.86 5.90
CA ALA A 31 -0.98 -9.79 4.50
C ALA A 31 -1.38 -8.44 3.89
N ARG A 32 -2.58 -7.93 4.22
CA ARG A 32 -3.03 -6.62 3.74
C ARG A 32 -2.14 -5.50 4.29
N MET A 33 -1.78 -5.55 5.56
CA MET A 33 -0.89 -4.56 6.15
C MET A 33 0.49 -4.60 5.51
N ALA A 34 1.00 -5.78 5.21
CA ALA A 34 2.28 -5.94 4.51
C ALA A 34 2.20 -5.35 3.09
N ALA A 35 1.10 -5.59 2.38
CA ALA A 35 0.88 -5.02 1.05
C ALA A 35 0.77 -3.50 1.10
N MET A 36 0.08 -2.95 2.10
CA MET A 36 -0.04 -1.50 2.28
C MET A 36 1.31 -0.86 2.58
N ARG A 37 2.16 -1.54 3.35
CA ARG A 37 3.52 -1.05 3.64
C ARG A 37 4.36 -1.02 2.37
N ASP A 38 4.30 -2.08 1.56
CA ASP A 38 4.98 -2.14 0.27
C ASP A 38 4.49 -1.01 -0.65
N LEU A 39 3.18 -0.80 -0.71
CA LEU A 39 2.59 0.26 -1.51
C LEU A 39 3.06 1.64 -1.06
N ALA A 40 3.10 1.87 0.25
CA ALA A 40 3.57 3.13 0.82
C ALA A 40 5.03 3.40 0.43
N GLU A 41 5.88 2.39 0.50
CA GLU A 41 7.29 2.53 0.11
C GLU A 41 7.43 2.90 -1.37
N GLN A 42 6.63 2.29 -2.24
CA GLN A 42 6.63 2.62 -3.67
C GLN A 42 6.20 4.07 -3.90
N ILE A 43 5.16 4.51 -3.22
CA ILE A 43 4.65 5.88 -3.37
C ILE A 43 5.65 6.90 -2.83
N HIS A 44 6.25 6.62 -1.67
CA HIS A 44 7.24 7.53 -1.06
C HIS A 44 8.42 7.79 -1.98
N GLY A 45 8.82 6.80 -2.77
CA GLY A 45 9.94 6.91 -3.68
C GLY A 45 9.62 7.52 -5.04
N LEU A 46 8.36 7.83 -5.33
CA LEU A 46 8.00 8.43 -6.60
C LEU A 46 8.63 9.81 -6.75
N LYS A 47 9.17 10.07 -7.94
CA LYS A 47 9.76 11.37 -8.23
C LYS A 47 8.71 12.38 -8.62
N VAL A 48 8.79 13.55 -8.00
CA VAL A 48 7.95 14.71 -8.34
C VAL A 48 8.64 15.55 -9.41
N ASP A 49 9.95 15.74 -9.23
CA ASP A 49 10.83 16.36 -10.22
C ASP A 49 12.23 15.69 -10.14
N SER A 50 13.21 16.27 -10.77
CA SER A 50 14.56 15.67 -10.84
C SER A 50 15.25 15.53 -9.49
N SER A 51 14.84 16.29 -8.47
CA SER A 51 15.52 16.35 -7.18
C SER A 51 14.60 16.10 -5.98
N THR A 52 13.29 15.96 -6.20
CA THR A 52 12.30 15.88 -5.12
C THR A 52 11.48 14.62 -5.26
N THR A 53 11.33 13.87 -4.18
CA THR A 53 10.43 12.71 -4.11
C THR A 53 9.18 13.04 -3.30
N VAL A 54 8.19 12.17 -3.35
CA VAL A 54 6.94 12.32 -2.59
C VAL A 54 7.26 12.41 -1.09
N ILE A 55 8.14 11.57 -0.57
CA ILE A 55 8.44 11.60 0.87
C ILE A 55 9.11 12.90 1.30
N ASP A 56 9.91 13.52 0.45
CA ASP A 56 10.52 14.82 0.76
C ASP A 56 9.45 15.87 1.06
N LEU A 57 8.38 15.87 0.27
CA LEU A 57 7.27 16.82 0.47
C LEU A 57 6.41 16.46 1.67
N MET A 58 6.25 15.17 1.97
CA MET A 58 5.50 14.72 3.15
C MET A 58 6.13 15.20 4.44
N VAL A 59 7.44 15.22 4.50
CA VAL A 59 8.19 15.69 5.68
C VAL A 59 7.92 17.17 5.94
N GLN A 60 7.71 17.94 4.88
CA GLN A 60 7.58 19.39 4.94
C GLN A 60 6.14 19.89 5.00
N ASN A 61 5.16 19.03 4.65
CA ASN A 61 3.78 19.47 4.44
C ASN A 61 2.79 18.45 4.97
N ASP A 62 2.11 18.79 6.08
CA ASP A 62 1.14 17.89 6.73
C ASP A 62 -0.09 17.64 5.87
N THR A 63 -0.55 18.66 5.13
CA THR A 63 -1.71 18.53 4.26
C THR A 63 -1.40 17.52 3.14
N PHE A 64 -0.22 17.61 2.55
CA PHE A 64 0.20 16.68 1.51
C PHE A 64 0.37 15.26 2.08
N ARG A 65 0.89 15.13 3.30
CA ARG A 65 0.96 13.82 3.97
C ARG A 65 -0.43 13.19 4.07
N GLY A 66 -1.45 13.98 4.37
CA GLY A 66 -2.83 13.53 4.40
C GLY A 66 -3.33 13.04 3.03
N VAL A 67 -2.94 13.73 1.96
CA VAL A 67 -3.28 13.32 0.59
C VAL A 67 -2.64 11.97 0.27
N VAL A 68 -1.38 11.78 0.61
CA VAL A 68 -0.67 10.51 0.40
C VAL A 68 -1.35 9.39 1.18
N SER A 69 -1.65 9.61 2.46
CA SER A 69 -2.34 8.61 3.30
C SER A 69 -3.70 8.24 2.73
N GLY A 70 -4.45 9.21 2.23
CA GLY A 70 -5.75 8.99 1.60
C GLY A 70 -5.62 8.16 0.32
N THR A 71 -4.59 8.42 -0.46
CA THR A 71 -4.31 7.67 -1.69
C THR A 71 -4.03 6.20 -1.37
N ILE A 72 -3.21 5.94 -0.36
CA ILE A 72 -2.88 4.57 0.07
C ILE A 72 -4.14 3.85 0.58
N ARG A 73 -4.96 4.52 1.39
CA ARG A 73 -6.22 3.93 1.88
C ARG A 73 -7.21 3.65 0.76
N GLY A 74 -7.12 4.37 -0.34
CA GLY A 74 -7.96 4.18 -1.52
C GLY A 74 -7.52 3.01 -2.39
N ALA A 75 -6.44 2.32 -2.07
CA ALA A 75 -6.01 1.13 -2.79
C ALA A 75 -7.07 0.05 -2.70
N ARG A 76 -7.33 -0.60 -3.82
CA ARG A 76 -8.31 -1.69 -3.86
C ARG A 76 -7.61 -3.04 -3.78
N THR A 77 -8.29 -4.01 -3.19
CA THR A 77 -7.83 -5.39 -3.16
C THR A 77 -8.18 -6.04 -4.49
N VAL A 78 -7.16 -6.38 -5.26
CA VAL A 78 -7.33 -7.05 -6.55
C VAL A 78 -7.51 -8.55 -6.35
N ARG A 79 -6.79 -9.10 -5.37
CA ARG A 79 -6.77 -10.53 -5.15
C ARG A 79 -6.44 -10.85 -3.69
N ILE A 80 -7.15 -11.85 -3.15
CA ILE A 80 -6.81 -12.52 -1.90
C ILE A 80 -6.64 -13.98 -2.28
N ASN A 81 -5.44 -14.52 -2.12
CA ASN A 81 -5.08 -15.79 -2.71
C ASN A 81 -4.33 -16.67 -1.72
N PRO A 82 -4.84 -17.87 -1.41
CA PRO A 82 -4.03 -18.82 -0.66
C PRO A 82 -2.89 -19.32 -1.54
N THR A 83 -1.67 -19.24 -1.01
CA THR A 83 -0.46 -19.76 -1.67
C THR A 83 0.10 -20.89 -0.82
N GLY A 84 0.12 -22.11 -1.36
CA GLY A 84 0.48 -23.27 -0.57
C GLY A 84 -0.60 -23.57 0.48
N SER A 85 -0.24 -24.31 1.51
CA SER A 85 -1.18 -24.79 2.53
C SER A 85 -1.34 -23.85 3.72
N ASP A 86 -0.46 -22.87 3.90
CA ASP A 86 -0.38 -22.09 5.15
C ASP A 86 -0.09 -20.60 4.94
N THR A 87 -0.18 -20.11 3.71
CA THR A 87 0.15 -18.72 3.41
C THR A 87 -0.98 -18.05 2.63
N TYR A 88 -1.28 -16.79 2.97
CA TYR A 88 -2.14 -15.92 2.16
C TYR A 88 -1.32 -14.82 1.50
N GLU A 89 -1.70 -14.53 0.25
CA GLU A 89 -1.19 -13.42 -0.52
C GLU A 89 -2.31 -12.41 -0.71
N ILE A 90 -2.01 -11.13 -0.53
CA ILE A 90 -2.92 -10.03 -0.89
C ILE A 90 -2.23 -9.15 -1.91
N VAL A 91 -2.95 -8.83 -2.97
CA VAL A 91 -2.49 -7.89 -4.00
C VAL A 91 -3.37 -6.66 -3.95
N LEU A 92 -2.75 -5.50 -3.75
CA LEU A 92 -3.39 -4.20 -3.77
C LEU A 92 -3.00 -3.43 -5.03
N GLU A 93 -3.88 -2.54 -5.47
CA GLU A 93 -3.64 -1.72 -6.65
C GLU A 93 -4.16 -0.32 -6.45
N ILE A 94 -3.41 0.66 -6.94
CA ILE A 94 -3.86 2.06 -7.05
C ILE A 94 -3.92 2.41 -8.52
N ASP A 95 -5.06 2.95 -8.97
CA ASP A 95 -5.27 3.36 -10.35
C ASP A 95 -4.36 4.51 -10.73
N ARG A 96 -4.02 4.56 -12.04
CA ARG A 96 -3.16 5.61 -12.57
C ARG A 96 -3.72 7.02 -12.33
N GLU A 97 -5.04 7.18 -12.35
CA GLU A 97 -5.69 8.47 -12.12
C GLU A 97 -5.40 8.99 -10.72
N MET A 98 -5.43 8.09 -9.72
CA MET A 98 -5.11 8.47 -8.34
C MET A 98 -3.65 8.85 -8.19
N ILE A 99 -2.76 8.13 -8.85
CA ILE A 99 -1.32 8.44 -8.84
C ILE A 99 -1.08 9.77 -9.57
N SER A 100 -1.71 9.97 -10.71
CA SER A 100 -1.60 11.23 -11.46
C SER A 100 -2.09 12.42 -10.64
N TYR A 101 -3.19 12.26 -9.91
CA TYR A 101 -3.69 13.30 -9.02
C TYR A 101 -2.68 13.62 -7.92
N LEU A 102 -2.12 12.58 -7.30
CA LEU A 102 -1.11 12.74 -6.25
C LEU A 102 0.12 13.49 -6.75
N ILE A 103 0.66 13.08 -7.89
CA ILE A 103 1.85 13.71 -8.47
C ILE A 103 1.54 15.14 -8.91
N GLY A 104 0.36 15.37 -9.47
CA GLY A 104 -0.08 16.73 -9.85
C GLY A 104 -0.17 17.65 -8.65
N THR A 105 -0.73 17.17 -7.53
CA THR A 105 -0.77 17.90 -6.26
C THR A 105 0.64 18.20 -5.77
N ALA A 106 1.52 17.21 -5.79
CA ALA A 106 2.91 17.36 -5.37
C ALA A 106 3.66 18.40 -6.21
N ARG A 107 3.46 18.40 -7.51
CA ARG A 107 4.09 19.37 -8.42
C ARG A 107 3.66 20.80 -8.16
N GLY A 108 2.45 21.00 -7.65
CA GLY A 108 1.99 22.32 -7.23
C GLY A 108 2.67 22.85 -5.98
N LEU A 109 3.41 22.01 -5.24
CA LEU A 109 4.09 22.38 -4.02
C LEU A 109 5.56 22.72 -4.22
N VAL A 110 6.10 22.45 -5.38
CA VAL A 110 7.53 22.70 -5.68
C VAL A 110 7.73 23.89 -6.61
#